data_500ba0280076bc07149ca4b73b5a55d1
#
_entry.id   500ba0280076bc07149ca4b73b5a55d1
#
_cell.length_a   1.000
_cell.length_b   1.000
_cell.length_c   1.000
_cell.angle_alpha   90.00
_cell.angle_beta   90.00
_cell.angle_gamma   90.00
#
_symmetry.space_group_name_H-M   'P 1'
#
loop_
_entity.id
_entity.type
_entity.pdbx_description
1 polymer ?
#
loop_
_entity_poly.entity_id
_entity_poly.type
_entity_poly.pdbx_seq_one_letter_code
_entity_poly.pdbx_strand_id
1 'polypeptide(L)'
;QEQVAGQLGISPQAISKWESKRSCPDIGLLPQIARMFDTTIDGLFGIQTESVQPQVESLAPIGIVENLPWPDDGALHVVVYQGHRLIQRFSGDERRNMMFRYDGAAINVNCAVDLVCEKDVAGKADAGKDITVMGSILQGGADAGKDIIVHGDVVQGNVDAGKDCEIGGNVGGNVSAGKDVTVSGSVRQDVFAGVMVKVKSVSG
;
A
#
# COMPACT_ATOMS: atom_id res chain seq x y z
N GLN A 1 38.99 -27.60 19.22
CA GLN A 1 37.97 -28.65 19.45
C GLN A 1 37.35 -28.55 20.85
N GLU A 2 38.14 -28.45 21.94
CA GLU A 2 37.67 -28.41 23.32
C GLU A 2 36.76 -27.22 23.59
N GLN A 3 37.09 -26.04 23.08
CA GLN A 3 36.32 -24.82 23.26
C GLN A 3 34.94 -24.91 22.58
N VAL A 4 34.89 -25.44 21.37
CA VAL A 4 33.65 -25.66 20.60
C VAL A 4 32.80 -26.72 21.28
N ALA A 5 33.39 -27.80 21.72
CA ALA A 5 32.71 -28.88 22.43
C ALA A 5 32.06 -28.38 23.74
N GLY A 6 32.77 -27.53 24.50
CA GLY A 6 32.26 -26.92 25.74
C GLY A 6 31.06 -25.99 25.49
N GLN A 7 31.07 -25.19 24.41
CA GLN A 7 29.97 -24.31 24.07
C GLN A 7 28.71 -25.06 23.58
N LEU A 8 28.89 -26.18 22.91
CA LEU A 8 27.81 -27.02 22.40
C LEU A 8 27.33 -28.08 23.40
N GLY A 9 28.00 -28.22 24.56
CA GLY A 9 27.63 -29.21 25.57
C GLY A 9 27.89 -30.66 25.13
N ILE A 10 28.87 -30.90 24.25
CA ILE A 10 29.20 -32.22 23.69
C ILE A 10 30.64 -32.59 23.98
N SER A 11 31.03 -33.82 23.71
CA SER A 11 32.41 -34.28 23.90
C SER A 11 33.36 -33.82 22.80
N PRO A 12 34.63 -33.52 23.07
CA PRO A 12 35.63 -33.22 22.05
C PRO A 12 35.79 -34.31 20.96
N GLN A 13 35.53 -35.58 21.36
CA GLN A 13 35.54 -36.69 20.44
C GLN A 13 34.43 -36.63 19.38
N ALA A 14 33.28 -36.04 19.72
CA ALA A 14 32.19 -35.78 18.76
C ALA A 14 32.63 -34.81 17.67
N ILE A 15 33.24 -33.69 18.09
CA ILE A 15 33.81 -32.67 17.15
C ILE A 15 34.84 -33.35 16.23
N SER A 16 35.77 -34.15 16.80
CA SER A 16 36.79 -34.83 16.00
C SER A 16 36.19 -35.79 14.95
N LYS A 17 35.06 -36.46 15.29
CA LYS A 17 34.35 -37.33 14.31
C LYS A 17 33.71 -36.51 13.20
N TRP A 18 33.18 -35.33 13.49
CA TRP A 18 32.60 -34.43 12.49
C TRP A 18 33.67 -33.90 11.50
N GLU A 19 34.79 -33.38 12.04
CA GLU A 19 35.91 -32.93 11.24
C GLU A 19 36.53 -34.02 10.36
N SER A 20 36.56 -35.26 10.85
CA SER A 20 37.03 -36.42 10.08
C SER A 20 35.97 -37.03 9.16
N LYS A 21 34.77 -36.41 9.04
CA LYS A 21 33.64 -36.86 8.24
C LYS A 21 33.12 -38.27 8.61
N ARG A 22 33.38 -38.74 9.83
CA ARG A 22 32.91 -40.01 10.35
C ARG A 22 31.52 -39.97 10.95
N SER A 23 31.02 -38.79 11.26
CA SER A 23 29.64 -38.54 11.68
C SER A 23 29.25 -37.08 11.36
N CYS A 24 27.93 -36.79 11.38
CA CYS A 24 27.40 -35.43 11.26
C CYS A 24 26.89 -34.96 12.61
N PRO A 25 26.81 -33.62 12.83
CA PRO A 25 26.11 -33.05 13.97
C PRO A 25 24.63 -33.47 14.00
N ASP A 26 24.06 -33.56 15.19
CA ASP A 26 22.61 -33.69 15.33
C ASP A 26 21.90 -32.44 14.79
N ILE A 27 20.74 -32.63 14.14
CA ILE A 27 19.93 -31.56 13.58
C ILE A 27 19.59 -30.49 14.63
N GLY A 28 19.35 -30.91 15.89
CA GLY A 28 19.07 -30.00 16.98
C GLY A 28 20.23 -29.09 17.36
N LEU A 29 21.46 -29.42 17.00
CA LEU A 29 22.65 -28.62 17.28
C LEU A 29 22.95 -27.61 16.15
N LEU A 30 22.40 -27.80 14.95
CA LEU A 30 22.67 -26.94 13.79
C LEU A 30 22.38 -25.46 14.06
N PRO A 31 21.28 -25.05 14.74
CA PRO A 31 21.04 -23.66 15.06
C PRO A 31 22.09 -23.03 15.99
N GLN A 32 22.63 -23.83 16.95
CA GLN A 32 23.67 -23.37 17.85
C GLN A 32 25.01 -23.25 17.13
N ILE A 33 25.33 -24.18 16.28
CA ILE A 33 26.52 -24.18 15.43
C ILE A 33 26.49 -22.97 14.50
N ALA A 34 25.36 -22.71 13.82
CA ALA A 34 25.19 -21.58 12.92
C ALA A 34 25.43 -20.23 13.66
N ARG A 35 24.86 -20.05 14.85
CA ARG A 35 25.08 -18.87 15.70
C ARG A 35 26.55 -18.71 16.12
N MET A 36 27.22 -19.78 16.44
CA MET A 36 28.62 -19.75 16.89
C MET A 36 29.57 -19.32 15.78
N PHE A 37 29.26 -19.64 14.52
CA PHE A 37 30.04 -19.26 13.35
C PHE A 37 29.47 -18.03 12.62
N ASP A 38 28.53 -17.34 13.22
CA ASP A 38 27.86 -16.15 12.64
C ASP A 38 27.37 -16.40 11.20
N THR A 39 26.70 -17.55 11.01
CA THR A 39 26.20 -17.98 9.71
C THR A 39 24.76 -18.54 9.83
N THR A 40 24.12 -18.83 8.71
CA THR A 40 22.82 -19.50 8.66
C THR A 40 23.00 -21.03 8.59
N ILE A 41 21.93 -21.78 8.85
CA ILE A 41 21.94 -23.25 8.68
C ILE A 41 22.27 -23.61 7.21
N ASP A 42 21.68 -22.87 6.24
CA ASP A 42 21.97 -23.06 4.81
C ASP A 42 23.43 -22.74 4.49
N GLY A 43 23.98 -21.71 5.13
CA GLY A 43 25.42 -21.37 5.01
C GLY A 43 26.34 -22.46 5.53
N LEU A 44 25.95 -23.22 6.57
CA LEU A 44 26.71 -24.40 7.07
C LEU A 44 26.78 -25.51 6.01
N PHE A 45 25.76 -25.65 5.17
CA PHE A 45 25.73 -26.63 4.09
C PHE A 45 26.34 -26.13 2.79
N GLY A 46 26.89 -24.91 2.77
CA GLY A 46 27.48 -24.33 1.58
C GLY A 46 26.43 -24.03 0.51
N ILE A 47 25.17 -24.05 0.86
CA ILE A 47 24.08 -23.55 0.05
C ILE A 47 24.21 -22.02 0.13
N GLN A 48 24.85 -21.40 -0.85
CA GLN A 48 24.67 -19.98 -1.09
C GLN A 48 23.23 -19.82 -1.60
N THR A 49 22.26 -19.85 -0.71
CA THR A 49 21.14 -19.01 -0.90
C THR A 49 21.74 -17.61 -0.91
N GLU A 50 21.85 -16.98 -2.09
CA GLU A 50 21.69 -15.55 -2.11
C GLU A 50 20.51 -15.36 -1.19
N SER A 51 20.79 -14.85 0.00
CA SER A 51 19.76 -14.49 0.96
C SER A 51 18.92 -13.48 0.21
N VAL A 52 17.83 -13.95 -0.37
CA VAL A 52 16.63 -13.16 -0.44
C VAL A 52 16.21 -13.03 1.02
N GLN A 53 17.00 -12.29 1.79
CA GLN A 53 16.42 -11.50 2.85
C GLN A 53 15.30 -10.78 2.12
N PRO A 54 14.05 -10.79 2.61
CA PRO A 54 13.26 -9.62 2.38
C PRO A 54 14.17 -8.53 2.96
N GLN A 55 14.96 -7.90 2.11
CA GLN A 55 15.39 -6.56 2.38
C GLN A 55 14.05 -5.85 2.57
N VAL A 56 13.62 -5.72 3.83
CA VAL A 56 13.19 -4.42 4.25
C VAL A 56 14.46 -3.59 4.03
N GLU A 57 14.78 -3.31 2.76
CA GLU A 57 15.46 -2.10 2.44
C GLU A 57 14.69 -1.08 3.27
N SER A 58 15.28 -0.65 4.35
CA SER A 58 15.12 0.72 4.77
C SER A 58 15.22 1.44 3.43
N LEU A 59 14.06 1.80 2.86
CA LEU A 59 13.98 2.62 1.67
C LEU A 59 14.76 3.87 2.07
N ALA A 60 16.08 3.81 1.86
CA ALA A 60 16.85 5.02 1.76
C ALA A 60 16.02 5.87 0.80
N PRO A 61 15.62 7.10 1.18
CA PRO A 61 14.70 7.88 0.39
C PRO A 61 15.20 7.77 -1.04
N ILE A 62 14.42 7.09 -1.88
CA ILE A 62 14.70 6.93 -3.30
C ILE A 62 14.92 8.37 -3.74
N GLY A 63 16.14 8.70 -4.14
CA GLY A 63 16.54 10.08 -4.33
C GLY A 63 15.50 10.81 -5.15
N ILE A 64 15.31 12.10 -4.90
CA ILE A 64 14.35 12.95 -5.60
C ILE A 64 14.43 12.63 -7.09
N VAL A 65 13.40 12.04 -7.64
CA VAL A 65 13.30 11.78 -9.08
C VAL A 65 13.00 13.10 -9.74
N GLU A 66 13.98 13.71 -10.38
CA GLU A 66 13.81 14.94 -11.12
C GLU A 66 12.96 14.69 -12.38
N ASN A 67 12.16 15.69 -12.77
CA ASN A 67 11.31 15.67 -13.98
C ASN A 67 10.12 14.70 -13.95
N LEU A 68 9.45 14.57 -12.83
CA LEU A 68 8.15 13.92 -12.78
C LEU A 68 7.08 14.76 -13.53
N PRO A 69 6.05 14.13 -14.12
CA PRO A 69 5.01 14.81 -14.87
C PRO A 69 4.00 15.58 -14.00
N TRP A 70 4.24 15.73 -12.71
CA TRP A 70 3.46 16.46 -11.72
C TRP A 70 4.39 17.27 -10.80
N PRO A 71 3.89 18.35 -10.18
CA PRO A 71 4.66 19.14 -9.22
C PRO A 71 4.86 18.36 -7.91
N ASP A 72 5.82 18.80 -7.09
CA ASP A 72 5.97 18.31 -5.71
C ASP A 72 4.86 18.93 -4.84
N ASP A 73 3.73 18.23 -4.76
CA ASP A 73 2.51 18.65 -4.06
C ASP A 73 2.23 17.80 -2.80
N GLY A 74 3.15 16.92 -2.45
CA GLY A 74 3.00 15.98 -1.32
C GLY A 74 1.94 14.89 -1.55
N ALA A 75 1.37 14.78 -2.76
CA ALA A 75 0.41 13.74 -3.09
C ALA A 75 1.10 12.38 -3.33
N LEU A 76 0.38 11.29 -3.04
CA LEU A 76 0.81 9.96 -3.43
C LEU A 76 0.47 9.73 -4.91
N HIS A 77 1.48 9.75 -5.75
CA HIS A 77 1.35 9.47 -7.18
C HIS A 77 1.71 8.02 -7.49
N VAL A 78 0.88 7.36 -8.31
CA VAL A 78 1.14 6.01 -8.79
C VAL A 78 1.64 6.06 -10.22
N VAL A 79 2.81 5.46 -10.43
CA VAL A 79 3.49 5.43 -11.74
C VAL A 79 3.54 3.99 -12.22
N VAL A 80 3.12 3.77 -13.45
CA VAL A 80 3.16 2.44 -14.06
C VAL A 80 4.22 2.42 -15.15
N TYR A 81 5.14 1.47 -15.04
CA TYR A 81 6.17 1.19 -16.02
C TYR A 81 5.90 -0.14 -16.71
N GLN A 82 6.15 -0.17 -18.01
CA GLN A 82 6.27 -1.41 -18.78
C GLN A 82 7.72 -1.51 -19.27
N GLY A 83 8.51 -2.38 -18.65
CA GLY A 83 9.95 -2.39 -18.81
C GLY A 83 10.55 -1.05 -18.35
N HIS A 84 11.27 -0.34 -19.21
CA HIS A 84 11.85 0.99 -18.93
C HIS A 84 10.97 2.15 -19.44
N ARG A 85 9.78 1.88 -19.93
CA ARG A 85 8.88 2.89 -20.50
C ARG A 85 7.83 3.29 -19.48
N LEU A 86 7.76 4.60 -19.19
CA LEU A 86 6.68 5.19 -18.40
C LEU A 86 5.38 5.20 -19.24
N ILE A 87 4.31 4.64 -18.70
CA ILE A 87 2.99 4.66 -19.29
C ILE A 87 2.19 5.78 -18.65
N GLN A 88 2.16 6.94 -19.29
CA GLN A 88 1.41 8.12 -18.82
C GLN A 88 -0.05 8.11 -19.25
N ARG A 89 -0.38 7.38 -20.30
CA ARG A 89 -1.74 7.27 -20.85
C ARG A 89 -2.03 5.82 -21.13
N PHE A 90 -3.19 5.39 -20.71
CA PHE A 90 -3.73 4.08 -21.05
C PHE A 90 -4.67 4.20 -22.25
N SER A 91 -4.65 3.24 -23.15
CA SER A 91 -5.73 3.06 -24.11
C SER A 91 -7.01 2.61 -23.40
N GLY A 92 -8.18 2.80 -24.02
CA GLY A 92 -9.47 2.56 -23.37
C GLY A 92 -9.60 1.16 -22.74
N ASP A 93 -9.08 0.12 -23.42
CA ASP A 93 -9.21 -1.26 -22.95
C ASP A 93 -8.21 -1.63 -21.84
N GLU A 94 -7.00 -1.10 -21.87
CA GLU A 94 -6.00 -1.31 -20.82
C GLU A 94 -6.43 -0.70 -19.49
N ARG A 95 -7.12 0.46 -19.52
CA ARG A 95 -7.62 1.11 -18.30
C ARG A 95 -8.72 0.32 -17.59
N ARG A 96 -9.49 -0.48 -18.31
CA ARG A 96 -10.65 -1.19 -17.72
C ARG A 96 -10.26 -2.23 -16.68
N ASN A 97 -9.07 -2.81 -16.80
CA ASN A 97 -8.61 -3.90 -15.95
C ASN A 97 -7.56 -3.47 -14.91
N MET A 98 -7.25 -2.18 -14.82
CA MET A 98 -6.28 -1.67 -13.84
C MET A 98 -6.99 -1.08 -12.63
N MET A 99 -6.57 -1.54 -11.46
CA MET A 99 -6.99 -1.05 -10.15
C MET A 99 -5.74 -0.83 -9.29
N PHE A 100 -5.67 0.32 -8.63
CA PHE A 100 -4.70 0.55 -7.57
C PHE A 100 -5.39 0.36 -6.22
N ARG A 101 -4.87 -0.58 -5.42
CA ARG A 101 -5.32 -0.82 -4.05
C ARG A 101 -4.23 -0.41 -3.07
N TYR A 102 -4.59 0.39 -2.09
CA TYR A 102 -3.68 0.87 -1.05
C TYR A 102 -4.26 0.61 0.33
N ASP A 103 -3.52 -0.10 1.19
CA ASP A 103 -3.93 -0.51 2.53
C ASP A 103 -3.22 0.26 3.66
N GLY A 104 -2.31 1.18 3.30
CA GLY A 104 -1.62 2.06 4.24
C GLY A 104 -2.41 3.31 4.59
N ALA A 105 -1.88 4.12 5.52
CA ALA A 105 -2.35 5.48 5.75
C ALA A 105 -1.85 6.39 4.60
N ALA A 106 -2.75 7.12 3.95
CA ALA A 106 -2.42 8.03 2.87
C ALA A 106 -2.62 9.49 3.29
N ILE A 107 -1.71 10.38 2.92
CA ILE A 107 -1.89 11.83 3.10
C ILE A 107 -2.73 12.35 1.94
N ASN A 108 -2.21 12.27 0.71
CA ASN A 108 -2.95 12.52 -0.52
C ASN A 108 -2.73 11.35 -1.46
N VAL A 109 -3.73 10.99 -2.24
CA VAL A 109 -3.61 9.93 -3.25
C VAL A 109 -4.09 10.47 -4.59
N ASN A 110 -3.25 10.34 -5.61
CA ASN A 110 -3.61 10.66 -6.98
C ASN A 110 -3.30 9.45 -7.87
N CYS A 111 -4.30 8.97 -8.60
CA CYS A 111 -4.22 7.78 -9.41
C CYS A 111 -4.94 7.97 -10.75
N ALA A 112 -4.32 7.57 -11.87
CA ALA A 112 -4.93 7.70 -13.19
C ALA A 112 -5.98 6.60 -13.52
N VAL A 113 -6.13 5.61 -12.65
CA VAL A 113 -7.01 4.45 -12.81
C VAL A 113 -7.98 4.34 -11.63
N ASP A 114 -8.54 3.16 -11.39
CA ASP A 114 -9.41 2.92 -10.24
C ASP A 114 -8.57 2.92 -8.94
N LEU A 115 -9.04 3.60 -7.91
CA LEU A 115 -8.40 3.75 -6.61
C LEU A 115 -9.20 3.04 -5.53
N VAL A 116 -8.55 2.15 -4.77
CA VAL A 116 -9.12 1.56 -3.55
C VAL A 116 -8.21 1.84 -2.37
N CYS A 117 -8.72 2.59 -1.39
CA CYS A 117 -8.05 2.83 -0.11
C CYS A 117 -8.73 2.00 0.98
N GLU A 118 -8.01 1.09 1.61
CA GLU A 118 -8.52 0.20 2.67
C GLU A 118 -8.69 0.91 4.03
N LYS A 119 -8.14 2.13 4.18
CA LYS A 119 -8.18 2.94 5.40
C LYS A 119 -8.53 4.37 5.10
N ASP A 120 -8.46 5.22 6.13
CA ASP A 120 -8.69 6.66 5.99
C ASP A 120 -7.65 7.31 5.08
N VAL A 121 -8.09 8.32 4.35
CA VAL A 121 -7.24 9.25 3.59
C VAL A 121 -7.17 10.56 4.36
N ALA A 122 -5.98 10.95 4.81
CA ALA A 122 -5.81 12.17 5.61
C ALA A 122 -6.03 13.45 4.79
N GLY A 123 -5.67 13.44 3.52
CA GLY A 123 -5.81 14.56 2.59
C GLY A 123 -6.85 14.30 1.51
N LYS A 124 -6.46 14.56 0.24
CA LYS A 124 -7.32 14.43 -0.94
C LYS A 124 -7.17 13.06 -1.61
N ALA A 125 -8.27 12.54 -2.18
CA ALA A 125 -8.28 11.36 -3.04
C ALA A 125 -8.71 11.75 -4.46
N ASP A 126 -7.83 11.56 -5.43
CA ASP A 126 -8.10 11.82 -6.85
C ASP A 126 -7.92 10.55 -7.67
N ALA A 127 -8.85 10.25 -8.55
CA ALA A 127 -8.73 9.14 -9.47
C ALA A 127 -9.26 9.46 -10.86
N GLY A 128 -8.59 8.95 -11.88
CA GLY A 128 -9.04 9.10 -13.26
C GLY A 128 -10.30 8.30 -13.59
N LYS A 129 -10.67 7.32 -12.72
CA LYS A 129 -11.88 6.52 -12.85
C LYS A 129 -12.66 6.48 -11.53
N ASP A 130 -12.71 5.33 -10.89
CA ASP A 130 -13.54 5.11 -9.72
C ASP A 130 -12.72 5.24 -8.43
N ILE A 131 -13.30 5.79 -7.38
CA ILE A 131 -12.75 5.86 -6.03
C ILE A 131 -13.58 4.99 -5.09
N THR A 132 -12.92 4.15 -4.33
CA THR A 132 -13.49 3.46 -3.16
C THR A 132 -12.60 3.68 -1.95
N VAL A 133 -13.12 4.33 -0.91
CA VAL A 133 -12.45 4.51 0.38
C VAL A 133 -13.25 3.75 1.44
N MET A 134 -12.63 2.74 2.06
CA MET A 134 -13.27 1.93 3.11
C MET A 134 -13.38 2.68 4.44
N GLY A 135 -12.58 3.70 4.65
CA GLY A 135 -12.61 4.62 5.77
C GLY A 135 -13.22 5.97 5.42
N SER A 136 -12.67 7.02 6.03
CA SER A 136 -13.05 8.42 5.86
C SER A 136 -12.00 9.21 5.07
N ILE A 137 -12.41 10.34 4.50
CA ILE A 137 -11.50 11.34 3.95
C ILE A 137 -11.50 12.54 4.90
N LEU A 138 -10.35 12.84 5.50
CA LEU A 138 -10.27 13.80 6.61
C LEU A 138 -10.13 15.24 6.12
N GLN A 139 -9.40 15.47 5.02
CA GLN A 139 -9.17 16.77 4.42
C GLN A 139 -9.13 16.68 2.88
N GLY A 140 -9.41 17.78 2.19
CA GLY A 140 -9.19 17.89 0.75
C GLY A 140 -10.25 17.26 -0.17
N GLY A 141 -11.11 16.37 0.34
CA GLY A 141 -12.22 15.79 -0.42
C GLY A 141 -11.84 14.70 -1.40
N ALA A 142 -12.69 14.45 -2.41
CA ALA A 142 -12.49 13.42 -3.43
C ALA A 142 -12.90 13.93 -4.82
N ASP A 143 -12.15 13.51 -5.85
CA ASP A 143 -12.43 13.82 -7.26
C ASP A 143 -12.22 12.56 -8.10
N ALA A 144 -13.25 12.12 -8.80
CA ALA A 144 -13.20 10.94 -9.64
C ALA A 144 -13.79 11.19 -11.03
N GLY A 145 -13.15 10.63 -12.04
CA GLY A 145 -13.67 10.69 -13.41
C GLY A 145 -14.96 9.92 -13.61
N LYS A 146 -15.35 9.03 -12.65
CA LYS A 146 -16.59 8.28 -12.68
C LYS A 146 -17.27 8.23 -11.31
N ASP A 147 -17.20 7.08 -10.63
CA ASP A 147 -17.97 6.82 -9.44
C ASP A 147 -17.12 7.04 -8.16
N ILE A 148 -17.73 7.57 -7.11
CA ILE A 148 -17.12 7.72 -5.79
C ILE A 148 -17.93 6.94 -4.76
N ILE A 149 -17.26 6.07 -4.00
CA ILE A 149 -17.81 5.37 -2.84
C ILE A 149 -16.91 5.64 -1.64
N VAL A 150 -17.45 6.29 -0.60
CA VAL A 150 -16.78 6.49 0.69
C VAL A 150 -17.64 5.88 1.78
N HIS A 151 -17.14 4.88 2.50
CA HIS A 151 -17.91 4.22 3.55
C HIS A 151 -18.03 5.08 4.82
N GLY A 152 -17.05 5.93 5.10
CA GLY A 152 -17.02 6.86 6.23
C GLY A 152 -17.48 8.27 5.88
N ASP A 153 -16.93 9.25 6.60
CA ASP A 153 -17.21 10.68 6.42
C ASP A 153 -16.23 11.32 5.40
N VAL A 154 -16.67 12.38 4.76
CA VAL A 154 -15.77 13.37 4.14
C VAL A 154 -15.76 14.61 5.04
N VAL A 155 -14.79 14.67 5.96
CA VAL A 155 -14.82 15.63 7.07
C VAL A 155 -14.65 17.07 6.59
N GLN A 156 -13.73 17.29 5.64
CA GLN A 156 -13.48 18.57 5.00
C GLN A 156 -13.25 18.38 3.50
N GLY A 157 -13.65 19.37 2.71
CA GLY A 157 -13.47 19.37 1.26
C GLY A 157 -14.72 18.92 0.49
N ASN A 158 -14.65 19.08 -0.81
CA ASN A 158 -15.73 18.78 -1.75
C ASN A 158 -15.60 17.35 -2.29
N VAL A 159 -16.71 16.84 -2.80
CA VAL A 159 -16.75 15.56 -3.50
C VAL A 159 -17.31 15.79 -4.90
N ASP A 160 -16.51 15.46 -5.91
CA ASP A 160 -16.86 15.62 -7.32
C ASP A 160 -16.75 14.26 -8.04
N ALA A 161 -17.87 13.68 -8.44
CA ALA A 161 -17.94 12.44 -9.18
C ALA A 161 -18.43 12.70 -10.61
N GLY A 162 -17.71 12.16 -11.60
CA GLY A 162 -18.13 12.28 -13.00
C GLY A 162 -19.46 11.58 -13.29
N LYS A 163 -19.87 10.61 -12.42
CA LYS A 163 -21.11 9.85 -12.61
C LYS A 163 -21.89 9.71 -11.30
N ASP A 164 -21.63 8.69 -10.49
CA ASP A 164 -22.41 8.40 -9.28
C ASP A 164 -21.56 8.65 -8.03
N CYS A 165 -22.19 9.16 -6.95
CA CYS A 165 -21.54 9.41 -5.67
C CYS A 165 -22.32 8.76 -4.52
N GLU A 166 -21.65 7.89 -3.74
CA GLU A 166 -22.20 7.25 -2.55
C GLU A 166 -21.32 7.49 -1.33
N ILE A 167 -21.88 8.08 -0.26
CA ILE A 167 -21.16 8.39 0.98
C ILE A 167 -21.95 7.84 2.16
N GLY A 168 -21.30 6.99 2.97
CA GLY A 168 -21.87 6.35 4.14
C GLY A 168 -22.05 7.30 5.33
N GLY A 169 -21.23 8.34 5.44
CA GLY A 169 -21.20 9.32 6.52
C GLY A 169 -21.66 10.70 6.12
N ASN A 170 -21.08 11.72 6.78
CA ASN A 170 -21.37 13.14 6.55
C ASN A 170 -20.37 13.76 5.59
N VAL A 171 -20.72 14.86 4.96
CA VAL A 171 -19.86 15.66 4.08
C VAL A 171 -19.75 17.09 4.58
N GLY A 172 -18.51 17.55 4.81
CA GLY A 172 -18.25 18.91 5.31
C GLY A 172 -18.18 19.99 4.22
N GLY A 173 -18.19 19.61 2.96
CA GLY A 173 -18.21 20.53 1.80
C GLY A 173 -19.38 20.30 0.87
N ASN A 174 -19.20 20.65 -0.40
CA ASN A 174 -20.18 20.40 -1.47
C ASN A 174 -20.08 18.95 -1.97
N VAL A 175 -21.17 18.45 -2.52
CA VAL A 175 -21.20 17.18 -3.26
C VAL A 175 -21.75 17.42 -4.66
N SER A 176 -21.00 16.98 -5.65
CA SER A 176 -21.40 17.07 -7.05
C SER A 176 -21.26 15.69 -7.72
N ALA A 177 -22.26 15.32 -8.52
CA ALA A 177 -22.20 14.12 -9.35
C ALA A 177 -22.91 14.35 -10.69
N GLY A 178 -22.35 13.77 -11.74
CA GLY A 178 -22.96 13.85 -13.08
C GLY A 178 -24.30 13.14 -13.19
N LYS A 179 -24.60 12.19 -12.27
CA LYS A 179 -25.84 11.42 -12.31
C LYS A 179 -26.53 11.39 -10.93
N ASP A 180 -26.13 10.50 -10.05
CA ASP A 180 -26.82 10.28 -8.78
C ASP A 180 -25.92 10.59 -7.57
N VAL A 181 -26.52 11.23 -6.53
CA VAL A 181 -25.87 11.46 -5.23
C VAL A 181 -26.67 10.75 -4.15
N THR A 182 -26.00 9.89 -3.38
CA THR A 182 -26.53 9.27 -2.18
C THR A 182 -25.59 9.55 -0.99
N VAL A 183 -26.06 10.27 0.02
CA VAL A 183 -25.34 10.52 1.27
C VAL A 183 -26.20 10.06 2.43
N SER A 184 -25.72 9.06 3.20
CA SER A 184 -26.46 8.53 4.35
C SER A 184 -26.50 9.51 5.53
N GLY A 185 -25.52 10.40 5.61
CA GLY A 185 -25.44 11.48 6.60
C GLY A 185 -25.95 12.82 6.09
N SER A 186 -25.39 13.89 6.66
CA SER A 186 -25.69 15.28 6.33
C SER A 186 -24.62 15.89 5.43
N VAL A 187 -25.00 16.78 4.54
CA VAL A 187 -24.09 17.60 3.76
C VAL A 187 -24.15 19.04 4.30
N ARG A 188 -22.99 19.61 4.60
CA ARG A 188 -22.91 20.95 5.21
C ARG A 188 -23.13 22.08 4.21
N GLN A 189 -22.84 21.84 2.94
CA GLN A 189 -22.98 22.81 1.88
C GLN A 189 -23.92 22.29 0.78
N ASP A 190 -23.71 22.71 -0.46
CA ASP A 190 -24.61 22.40 -1.57
C ASP A 190 -24.46 20.98 -2.09
N VAL A 191 -25.56 20.45 -2.67
CA VAL A 191 -25.58 19.15 -3.35
C VAL A 191 -26.10 19.31 -4.76
N PHE A 192 -25.34 18.83 -5.73
CA PHE A 192 -25.68 18.85 -7.15
C PHE A 192 -25.66 17.44 -7.72
N ALA A 193 -26.73 17.04 -8.41
CA ALA A 193 -26.79 15.78 -9.15
C ALA A 193 -27.53 15.96 -10.46
N GLY A 194 -27.09 15.27 -11.49
CA GLY A 194 -27.75 15.33 -12.81
C GLY A 194 -29.12 14.64 -12.84
N VAL A 195 -29.37 13.66 -11.97
CA VAL A 195 -30.59 12.85 -11.98
C VAL A 195 -31.26 12.78 -10.61
N MET A 196 -30.59 12.23 -9.58
CA MET A 196 -31.19 11.97 -8.28
C MET A 196 -30.31 12.44 -7.11
N VAL A 197 -30.94 13.04 -6.12
CA VAL A 197 -30.31 13.37 -4.83
C VAL A 197 -31.04 12.64 -3.70
N LYS A 198 -30.32 11.85 -2.93
CA LYS A 198 -30.76 11.19 -1.70
C LYS A 198 -29.80 11.55 -0.57
N VAL A 199 -30.22 12.46 0.29
CA VAL A 199 -29.41 12.97 1.41
C VAL A 199 -30.29 13.04 2.66
N LYS A 200 -29.74 12.78 3.85
CA LYS A 200 -30.50 12.89 5.10
C LYS A 200 -30.87 14.33 5.42
N SER A 201 -29.92 15.26 5.26
CA SER A 201 -30.16 16.70 5.42
C SER A 201 -29.06 17.50 4.72
N VAL A 202 -29.41 18.70 4.28
CA VAL A 202 -28.47 19.72 3.78
C VAL A 202 -28.61 20.94 4.67
N SER A 203 -27.48 21.46 5.17
CA SER A 203 -27.44 22.64 6.04
C SER A 203 -26.49 23.66 5.41
N GLY A 204 -26.93 24.30 4.34
CA GLY A 204 -26.24 25.43 3.73
C GLY A 204 -26.45 26.73 4.49
#